data_7be987bf30eaca795df0bf403b0dd148
#
_entry.id   7be987bf30eaca795df0bf403b0dd148
#
_cell.length_a   1.000
_cell.length_b   1.000
_cell.length_c   1.000
_cell.angle_alpha   90.00
_cell.angle_beta   90.00
_cell.angle_gamma   90.00
#
_symmetry.space_group_name_H-M   'P 1'
#
loop_
_entity.id
_entity.type
_entity.pdbx_description
1 polymer ?
#
loop_
_entity_poly.entity_id
_entity_poly.type
_entity_poly.pdbx_seq_one_letter_code
_entity_poly.pdbx_strand_id
1 'polypeptide(L)'
;THGIIVYQEQVMEIANKIAGFSLAEADLMRRAMGKKKKKLMDDISEKFLEGAKTNGIKNYVAKEIFSLIEKFAQYGFNKSHSTAYAYLAYKTGLLKTNYPAEFMSANLTSEMSNINRIVILINECRKLEIKVDSPDINVSAVQFHPVDKKTISYGLNAIKNVGAKALEKITEERNKSGPFKTIFDLCSRVDQRTVNKKVLESLVMAGAMDSLEGTRAQMFESVDLAINYGQKIQNGHNQNQVDMFTGLSSENRFFYEPSLLETSEWNEKDSLQKEKEVLGLYLSGHPLFEFEDELEEFSTFDFSGESKSTVKTSLRIGGTINNIKHHFDRKNNQMAFFDLECLGGKAEILAFSDTFARFNNLINDGEAVFIVGRPTDSEDFSDLKLIAEGIVKLEEARKYFSKHINIKLDPSSVTSEDINKLYEIAQQHQGNCGLVFHYPMNGKTQRILAHNIKVAPNKKFCDTLRKLYGKQNVWIE
;
A
#
# COMPACT_ATOMS: atom_id res chain seq x y z
N THR A 1 -8.23 -30.90 27.85
CA THR A 1 -7.42 -29.66 27.66
C THR A 1 -6.17 -29.88 26.79
N HIS A 2 -5.82 -31.13 26.45
CA HIS A 2 -4.54 -31.46 25.80
C HIS A 2 -3.31 -30.88 26.51
N GLY A 3 -3.38 -30.72 27.85
CA GLY A 3 -2.31 -30.21 28.69
C GLY A 3 -2.25 -28.69 28.84
N ILE A 4 -3.08 -27.93 28.10
CA ILE A 4 -3.10 -26.46 28.12
C ILE A 4 -4.48 -25.95 28.50
N ILE A 5 -4.54 -25.00 29.45
CA ILE A 5 -5.75 -24.29 29.83
C ILE A 5 -5.78 -22.97 29.02
N VAL A 6 -6.86 -22.78 28.23
CA VAL A 6 -7.08 -21.60 27.39
C VAL A 6 -8.37 -20.85 27.76
N TYR A 7 -9.40 -21.60 28.17
CA TYR A 7 -10.73 -21.05 28.40
C TYR A 7 -11.17 -21.14 29.85
N GLN A 8 -11.96 -20.17 30.29
CA GLN A 8 -12.57 -20.16 31.62
C GLN A 8 -13.44 -21.40 31.86
N GLU A 9 -14.16 -21.86 30.84
CA GLU A 9 -14.99 -23.04 30.88
C GLU A 9 -14.17 -24.32 31.10
N GLN A 10 -12.93 -24.39 30.62
CA GLN A 10 -12.04 -25.50 30.90
C GLN A 10 -11.64 -25.54 32.40
N VAL A 11 -11.45 -24.39 33.03
CA VAL A 11 -11.21 -24.32 34.48
C VAL A 11 -12.38 -24.87 35.25
N MET A 12 -13.60 -24.52 34.87
CA MET A 12 -14.83 -25.06 35.49
C MET A 12 -14.93 -26.57 35.30
N GLU A 13 -14.62 -27.08 34.09
CA GLU A 13 -14.64 -28.52 33.77
C GLU A 13 -13.56 -29.27 34.56
N ILE A 14 -12.37 -28.71 34.72
CA ILE A 14 -11.31 -29.31 35.54
C ILE A 14 -11.75 -29.38 37.00
N ALA A 15 -12.31 -28.30 37.57
CA ALA A 15 -12.84 -28.32 38.94
C ALA A 15 -13.91 -29.38 39.14
N ASN A 16 -14.81 -29.54 38.18
CA ASN A 16 -15.83 -30.58 38.21
C ASN A 16 -15.24 -31.98 38.13
N LYS A 17 -14.40 -32.26 37.12
CA LYS A 17 -13.86 -33.61 36.89
C LYS A 17 -12.80 -34.04 37.89
N ILE A 18 -11.96 -33.13 38.35
CA ILE A 18 -10.85 -33.43 39.25
C ILE A 18 -11.27 -33.36 40.71
N ALA A 19 -12.04 -32.34 41.09
CA ALA A 19 -12.39 -32.08 42.48
C ALA A 19 -13.89 -32.32 42.80
N GLY A 20 -14.69 -32.75 41.84
CA GLY A 20 -16.09 -33.05 42.04
C GLY A 20 -17.00 -31.86 42.30
N PHE A 21 -16.55 -30.64 41.91
CA PHE A 21 -17.36 -29.44 42.05
C PHE A 21 -18.63 -29.52 41.21
N SER A 22 -19.76 -29.10 41.75
CA SER A 22 -20.93 -28.81 40.94
C SER A 22 -20.66 -27.66 39.96
N LEU A 23 -21.44 -27.50 38.90
CA LEU A 23 -21.29 -26.41 37.94
C LEU A 23 -21.44 -25.04 38.63
N ALA A 24 -22.34 -24.95 39.62
CA ALA A 24 -22.53 -23.71 40.39
C ALA A 24 -21.27 -23.35 41.22
N GLU A 25 -20.65 -24.32 41.87
CA GLU A 25 -19.41 -24.14 42.63
C GLU A 25 -18.24 -23.82 41.73
N ALA A 26 -18.13 -24.44 40.56
CA ALA A 26 -17.11 -24.14 39.57
C ALA A 26 -17.25 -22.73 39.02
N ASP A 27 -18.49 -22.22 38.79
CA ASP A 27 -18.72 -20.86 38.40
C ASP A 27 -18.40 -19.84 39.50
N LEU A 28 -18.74 -20.20 40.79
CA LEU A 28 -18.33 -19.39 41.92
C LEU A 28 -16.80 -19.25 42.02
N MET A 29 -16.08 -20.40 41.83
CA MET A 29 -14.63 -20.41 41.74
C MET A 29 -14.13 -19.49 40.65
N ARG A 30 -14.64 -19.63 39.44
CA ARG A 30 -14.27 -18.74 38.29
C ARG A 30 -14.47 -17.26 38.61
N ARG A 31 -15.60 -16.87 39.24
CA ARG A 31 -15.90 -15.50 39.62
C ARG A 31 -14.98 -14.99 40.74
N ALA A 32 -14.64 -15.84 41.72
CA ALA A 32 -13.73 -15.51 42.81
C ALA A 32 -12.33 -15.20 42.31
N MET A 33 -11.85 -16.02 41.35
CA MET A 33 -10.58 -15.85 40.68
C MET A 33 -10.50 -14.51 39.95
N GLY A 34 -11.51 -14.15 39.17
CA GLY A 34 -11.55 -12.86 38.45
C GLY A 34 -11.56 -11.63 39.35
N LYS A 35 -12.08 -11.75 40.59
CA LYS A 35 -12.17 -10.65 41.57
C LYS A 35 -10.98 -10.57 42.56
N LYS A 36 -9.97 -11.45 42.45
CA LYS A 36 -8.76 -11.52 43.30
C LYS A 36 -9.03 -11.53 44.80
N LYS A 37 -10.13 -12.17 45.25
CA LYS A 37 -10.49 -12.25 46.67
C LYS A 37 -9.68 -13.36 47.36
N LYS A 38 -8.53 -13.02 47.96
CA LYS A 38 -7.58 -13.97 48.54
C LYS A 38 -8.22 -14.98 49.49
N LYS A 39 -8.98 -14.50 50.49
CA LYS A 39 -9.62 -15.38 51.49
C LYS A 39 -10.57 -16.41 50.87
N LEU A 40 -11.37 -16.00 49.88
CA LEU A 40 -12.28 -16.89 49.17
C LEU A 40 -11.50 -17.91 48.28
N MET A 41 -10.34 -17.52 47.77
CA MET A 41 -9.47 -18.41 47.00
C MET A 41 -8.83 -19.47 47.87
N ASP A 42 -8.45 -19.14 49.12
CA ASP A 42 -7.89 -20.08 50.09
C ASP A 42 -8.96 -21.18 50.44
N ASP A 43 -10.20 -20.78 50.71
CA ASP A 43 -11.34 -21.69 50.99
C ASP A 43 -11.62 -22.60 49.79
N ILE A 44 -11.60 -22.06 48.56
CA ILE A 44 -11.79 -22.80 47.35
C ILE A 44 -10.63 -23.80 47.10
N SER A 45 -9.41 -23.40 47.40
CA SER A 45 -8.22 -24.27 47.28
C SER A 45 -8.35 -25.48 48.17
N GLU A 46 -8.68 -25.30 49.45
CA GLU A 46 -8.90 -26.40 50.39
C GLU A 46 -9.95 -27.37 49.87
N LYS A 47 -11.11 -26.85 49.48
CA LYS A 47 -12.21 -27.67 48.92
C LYS A 47 -11.78 -28.41 47.67
N PHE A 48 -11.02 -27.80 46.81
CA PHE A 48 -10.50 -28.44 45.57
C PHE A 48 -9.58 -29.59 45.89
N LEU A 49 -8.66 -29.41 46.84
CA LEU A 49 -7.72 -30.46 47.23
C LEU A 49 -8.38 -31.63 47.94
N GLU A 50 -9.40 -31.37 48.79
CA GLU A 50 -10.20 -32.42 49.44
C GLU A 50 -11.01 -33.22 48.42
N GLY A 51 -11.69 -32.56 47.49
CA GLY A 51 -12.45 -33.18 46.40
C GLY A 51 -11.54 -34.01 45.50
N ALA A 52 -10.41 -33.50 45.13
CA ALA A 52 -9.42 -34.22 44.31
C ALA A 52 -8.89 -35.48 45.02
N LYS A 53 -8.65 -35.39 46.33
CA LYS A 53 -8.25 -36.53 47.16
C LYS A 53 -9.34 -37.62 47.17
N THR A 54 -10.60 -37.23 47.34
CA THR A 54 -11.76 -38.13 47.30
C THR A 54 -11.87 -38.84 45.93
N ASN A 55 -11.51 -38.16 44.87
CA ASN A 55 -11.47 -38.73 43.51
C ASN A 55 -10.17 -39.51 43.19
N GLY A 56 -9.33 -39.81 44.22
CA GLY A 56 -8.12 -40.60 44.05
C GLY A 56 -6.92 -39.88 43.44
N ILE A 57 -6.98 -38.57 43.29
CA ILE A 57 -5.88 -37.76 42.74
C ILE A 57 -4.82 -37.51 43.83
N LYS A 58 -3.55 -37.74 43.49
CA LYS A 58 -2.42 -37.52 44.42
C LYS A 58 -2.32 -36.04 44.78
N ASN A 59 -2.10 -35.70 46.06
CA ASN A 59 -2.15 -34.34 46.58
C ASN A 59 -1.16 -33.38 45.85
N TYR A 60 0.04 -33.87 45.48
CA TYR A 60 1.00 -33.03 44.77
C TYR A 60 0.51 -32.65 43.37
N VAL A 61 -0.16 -33.58 42.65
CA VAL A 61 -0.78 -33.34 41.32
C VAL A 61 -1.92 -32.36 41.45
N ALA A 62 -2.80 -32.53 42.47
CA ALA A 62 -3.92 -31.64 42.69
C ALA A 62 -3.44 -30.19 42.99
N LYS A 63 -2.37 -30.00 43.78
CA LYS A 63 -1.76 -28.73 44.04
C LYS A 63 -1.17 -28.09 42.79
N GLU A 64 -0.48 -28.86 41.96
CA GLU A 64 0.07 -28.38 40.70
C GLU A 64 -1.03 -27.93 39.75
N ILE A 65 -2.08 -28.72 39.58
CA ILE A 65 -3.25 -28.35 38.77
C ILE A 65 -3.91 -27.07 39.30
N PHE A 66 -4.11 -26.97 40.62
CA PHE A 66 -4.73 -25.79 41.21
C PHE A 66 -3.86 -24.54 41.01
N SER A 67 -2.53 -24.66 41.15
CA SER A 67 -1.58 -23.55 40.86
C SER A 67 -1.63 -23.10 39.42
N LEU A 68 -1.79 -24.03 38.45
CA LEU A 68 -2.00 -23.70 37.04
C LEU A 68 -3.32 -22.97 36.83
N ILE A 69 -4.39 -23.43 37.47
CA ILE A 69 -5.70 -22.79 37.45
C ILE A 69 -5.62 -21.37 38.00
N GLU A 70 -4.95 -21.17 39.14
CA GLU A 70 -4.80 -19.85 39.76
C GLU A 70 -4.02 -18.88 38.88
N LYS A 71 -2.90 -19.29 38.29
CA LYS A 71 -2.15 -18.49 37.33
C LYS A 71 -2.99 -18.10 36.12
N PHE A 72 -3.73 -19.07 35.56
CA PHE A 72 -4.57 -18.88 34.38
C PHE A 72 -5.78 -18.00 34.65
N ALA A 73 -6.33 -18.03 35.87
CA ALA A 73 -7.54 -17.27 36.25
C ALA A 73 -7.42 -15.75 36.05
N GLN A 74 -6.20 -15.23 35.96
CA GLN A 74 -5.97 -13.82 35.68
C GLN A 74 -6.18 -13.47 34.20
N TYR A 75 -6.10 -14.45 33.29
CA TYR A 75 -6.08 -14.24 31.84
C TYR A 75 -7.06 -15.16 31.07
N GLY A 76 -7.89 -15.93 31.78
CA GLY A 76 -8.81 -16.88 31.16
C GLY A 76 -9.81 -16.22 30.21
N PHE A 77 -9.84 -16.70 28.97
CA PHE A 77 -10.73 -16.17 27.93
C PHE A 77 -12.07 -16.92 27.90
N ASN A 78 -13.15 -16.23 27.53
CA ASN A 78 -14.47 -16.84 27.41
C ASN A 78 -14.57 -17.66 26.11
N LYS A 79 -14.90 -18.95 26.21
CA LYS A 79 -15.00 -19.89 25.08
C LYS A 79 -16.14 -19.51 24.12
N SER A 80 -17.29 -19.07 24.67
CA SER A 80 -18.44 -18.68 23.86
C SER A 80 -18.12 -17.48 22.98
N HIS A 81 -17.38 -16.50 23.55
CA HIS A 81 -16.90 -15.34 22.79
C HIS A 81 -15.92 -15.79 21.67
N SER A 82 -14.94 -16.62 22.00
CA SER A 82 -14.01 -17.18 21.00
C SER A 82 -14.73 -17.93 19.88
N THR A 83 -15.76 -18.72 20.22
CA THR A 83 -16.54 -19.49 19.25
C THR A 83 -17.28 -18.56 18.28
N ALA A 84 -17.89 -17.49 18.80
CA ALA A 84 -18.58 -16.50 17.96
C ALA A 84 -17.61 -15.82 16.97
N TYR A 85 -16.44 -15.41 17.46
CA TYR A 85 -15.42 -14.81 16.59
C TYR A 85 -14.78 -15.80 15.62
N ALA A 86 -14.55 -17.04 16.04
CA ALA A 86 -14.07 -18.09 15.13
C ALA A 86 -15.04 -18.35 13.98
N TYR A 87 -16.35 -18.31 14.25
CA TYR A 87 -17.38 -18.42 13.23
C TYR A 87 -17.35 -17.26 12.23
N LEU A 88 -17.18 -16.03 12.71
CA LEU A 88 -17.01 -14.85 11.85
C LEU A 88 -15.71 -14.94 11.04
N ALA A 89 -14.59 -15.31 11.67
CA ALA A 89 -13.31 -15.47 10.99
C ALA A 89 -13.40 -16.54 9.88
N TYR A 90 -14.06 -17.66 10.15
CA TYR A 90 -14.29 -18.68 9.13
C TYR A 90 -15.13 -18.16 7.96
N LYS A 91 -16.23 -17.45 8.25
CA LYS A 91 -17.09 -16.86 7.21
C LYS A 91 -16.33 -15.86 6.34
N THR A 92 -15.57 -14.95 6.97
CA THR A 92 -14.80 -13.95 6.23
C THR A 92 -13.70 -14.61 5.38
N GLY A 93 -13.03 -15.63 5.90
CA GLY A 93 -12.08 -16.45 5.15
C GLY A 93 -12.71 -17.16 3.95
N LEU A 94 -13.90 -17.78 4.16
CA LEU A 94 -14.66 -18.42 3.09
C LEU A 94 -15.06 -17.44 1.98
N LEU A 95 -15.58 -16.26 2.35
CA LEU A 95 -15.97 -15.22 1.40
C LEU A 95 -14.74 -14.70 0.63
N LYS A 96 -13.64 -14.41 1.32
CA LYS A 96 -12.41 -13.95 0.69
C LYS A 96 -11.86 -14.96 -0.32
N THR A 97 -11.97 -16.27 -0.01
CA THR A 97 -11.45 -17.34 -0.89
C THR A 97 -12.33 -17.55 -2.13
N ASN A 98 -13.65 -17.55 -1.97
CA ASN A 98 -14.57 -17.93 -3.05
C ASN A 98 -15.12 -16.72 -3.83
N TYR A 99 -15.18 -15.55 -3.21
CA TYR A 99 -15.73 -14.31 -3.74
C TYR A 99 -14.80 -13.12 -3.42
N PRO A 100 -13.51 -13.17 -3.87
CA PRO A 100 -12.52 -12.19 -3.45
C PRO A 100 -12.84 -10.76 -3.89
N ALA A 101 -13.36 -10.54 -5.11
CA ALA A 101 -13.69 -9.22 -5.60
C ALA A 101 -14.86 -8.60 -4.82
N GLU A 102 -15.92 -9.37 -4.57
CA GLU A 102 -17.07 -8.93 -3.77
C GLU A 102 -16.68 -8.66 -2.31
N PHE A 103 -15.86 -9.54 -1.72
CA PHE A 103 -15.36 -9.38 -0.36
C PHE A 103 -14.50 -8.13 -0.20
N MET A 104 -13.55 -7.91 -1.13
CA MET A 104 -12.69 -6.73 -1.11
C MET A 104 -13.46 -5.45 -1.39
N SER A 105 -14.41 -5.46 -2.33
CA SER A 105 -15.30 -4.34 -2.61
C SER A 105 -16.14 -3.93 -1.38
N ALA A 106 -16.68 -4.89 -0.64
CA ALA A 106 -17.42 -4.62 0.59
C ALA A 106 -16.52 -4.02 1.70
N ASN A 107 -15.29 -4.53 1.84
CA ASN A 107 -14.32 -3.96 2.80
C ASN A 107 -13.90 -2.54 2.42
N LEU A 108 -13.58 -2.30 1.14
CA LEU A 108 -13.26 -0.97 0.63
C LEU A 108 -14.40 0.01 0.89
N THR A 109 -15.65 -0.42 0.65
CA THR A 109 -16.84 0.39 0.90
C THR A 109 -17.01 0.71 2.39
N SER A 110 -16.78 -0.25 3.28
CA SER A 110 -16.87 -0.04 4.74
C SER A 110 -15.83 0.96 5.26
N GLU A 111 -14.70 1.06 4.61
CA GLU A 111 -13.54 1.87 5.04
C GLU A 111 -13.35 3.17 4.22
N MET A 112 -14.34 3.55 3.37
CA MET A 112 -14.22 4.72 2.48
C MET A 112 -13.85 6.03 3.19
N SER A 113 -14.17 6.19 4.47
CA SER A 113 -13.79 7.37 5.25
C SER A 113 -12.35 7.35 5.77
N ASN A 114 -11.65 6.22 5.63
CA ASN A 114 -10.31 6.01 6.16
C ASN A 114 -9.32 5.69 5.04
N ILE A 115 -8.69 6.73 4.53
CA ILE A 115 -7.79 6.65 3.37
C ILE A 115 -6.63 5.67 3.60
N ASN A 116 -6.09 5.59 4.83
CA ASN A 116 -4.99 4.66 5.15
C ASN A 116 -5.45 3.20 5.04
N ARG A 117 -6.69 2.91 5.42
CA ARG A 117 -7.26 1.56 5.27
C ARG A 117 -7.55 1.23 3.81
N ILE A 118 -8.02 2.21 3.03
CA ILE A 118 -8.20 2.04 1.57
C ILE A 118 -6.88 1.66 0.90
N VAL A 119 -5.78 2.33 1.22
CA VAL A 119 -4.43 2.01 0.69
C VAL A 119 -4.06 0.56 0.99
N ILE A 120 -4.22 0.12 2.25
CA ILE A 120 -3.91 -1.26 2.66
C ILE A 120 -4.78 -2.27 1.88
N LEU A 121 -6.08 -2.00 1.74
CA LEU A 121 -7.01 -2.88 1.05
C LEU A 121 -6.74 -2.94 -0.46
N ILE A 122 -6.38 -1.83 -1.10
CA ILE A 122 -6.00 -1.82 -2.52
C ILE A 122 -4.70 -2.60 -2.75
N ASN A 123 -3.72 -2.48 -1.85
CA ASN A 123 -2.51 -3.29 -1.93
C ASN A 123 -2.83 -4.80 -1.74
N GLU A 124 -3.80 -5.12 -0.89
CA GLU A 124 -4.29 -6.51 -0.77
C GLU A 124 -5.00 -6.98 -2.05
N CYS A 125 -5.80 -6.12 -2.72
CA CYS A 125 -6.37 -6.42 -4.02
C CYS A 125 -5.27 -6.75 -5.05
N ARG A 126 -4.19 -5.97 -5.09
CA ARG A 126 -3.03 -6.23 -5.99
C ARG A 126 -2.42 -7.62 -5.74
N LYS A 127 -2.22 -8.01 -4.46
CA LYS A 127 -1.71 -9.34 -4.09
C LYS A 127 -2.66 -10.48 -4.50
N LEU A 128 -3.97 -10.21 -4.53
CA LEU A 128 -4.99 -11.15 -4.97
C LEU A 128 -5.21 -11.13 -6.49
N GLU A 129 -4.39 -10.38 -7.23
CA GLU A 129 -4.54 -10.15 -8.68
C GLU A 129 -5.91 -9.57 -9.05
N ILE A 130 -6.49 -8.75 -8.18
CA ILE A 130 -7.73 -8.01 -8.43
C ILE A 130 -7.35 -6.59 -8.85
N LYS A 131 -7.77 -6.22 -10.05
CA LYS A 131 -7.62 -4.85 -10.56
C LYS A 131 -8.65 -3.93 -9.89
N VAL A 132 -8.21 -2.77 -9.43
CA VAL A 132 -9.09 -1.68 -9.03
C VAL A 132 -9.02 -0.63 -10.12
N ASP A 133 -10.12 -0.40 -10.83
CA ASP A 133 -10.19 0.58 -11.91
C ASP A 133 -10.12 2.00 -11.35
N SER A 134 -9.62 2.93 -12.15
CA SER A 134 -9.62 4.36 -11.81
C SER A 134 -11.05 4.88 -11.65
N PRO A 135 -11.28 5.89 -10.79
CA PRO A 135 -12.59 6.51 -10.69
C PRO A 135 -12.99 7.16 -12.02
N ASP A 136 -14.28 7.08 -12.38
CA ASP A 136 -14.83 7.71 -13.55
C ASP A 136 -16.25 8.24 -13.23
N ILE A 137 -16.47 9.53 -13.44
CA ILE A 137 -17.74 10.19 -13.16
C ILE A 137 -18.90 9.63 -13.97
N ASN A 138 -18.62 9.07 -15.16
CA ASN A 138 -19.60 8.51 -16.06
C ASN A 138 -19.91 7.03 -15.82
N VAL A 139 -19.03 6.31 -15.11
CA VAL A 139 -19.13 4.85 -14.91
C VAL A 139 -19.24 4.49 -13.45
N SER A 140 -18.36 5.05 -12.59
CA SER A 140 -18.24 4.65 -11.19
C SER A 140 -19.50 4.94 -10.38
N ALA A 141 -19.75 4.07 -9.40
CA ALA A 141 -20.81 4.28 -8.41
C ALA A 141 -20.30 5.08 -7.21
N VAL A 142 -21.19 5.43 -6.29
CA VAL A 142 -20.83 6.10 -5.03
C VAL A 142 -19.92 5.20 -4.18
N GLN A 143 -20.22 3.90 -4.17
CA GLN A 143 -19.48 2.86 -3.43
C GLN A 143 -18.63 2.02 -4.37
N PHE A 144 -17.60 1.36 -3.81
CA PHE A 144 -16.88 0.32 -4.56
C PHE A 144 -17.83 -0.84 -4.90
N HIS A 145 -17.72 -1.36 -6.10
CA HIS A 145 -18.50 -2.53 -6.51
C HIS A 145 -17.70 -3.45 -7.44
N PRO A 146 -17.91 -4.77 -7.39
CA PRO A 146 -17.25 -5.69 -8.28
C PRO A 146 -17.85 -5.54 -9.70
N VAL A 147 -17.02 -5.38 -10.70
CA VAL A 147 -17.40 -5.40 -12.11
C VAL A 147 -17.43 -6.84 -12.60
N ASP A 148 -16.43 -7.61 -12.21
CA ASP A 148 -16.30 -9.03 -12.47
C ASP A 148 -15.46 -9.69 -11.35
N LYS A 149 -15.08 -10.98 -11.53
CA LYS A 149 -14.34 -11.75 -10.53
C LYS A 149 -12.93 -11.20 -10.20
N LYS A 150 -12.38 -10.35 -11.07
CA LYS A 150 -11.01 -9.81 -10.96
C LYS A 150 -10.95 -8.29 -11.07
N THR A 151 -12.08 -7.62 -11.12
CA THR A 151 -12.12 -6.16 -11.33
C THR A 151 -13.11 -5.51 -10.36
N ILE A 152 -12.68 -4.47 -9.68
CA ILE A 152 -13.47 -3.62 -8.78
C ILE A 152 -13.48 -2.20 -9.35
N SER A 153 -14.66 -1.60 -9.52
CA SER A 153 -14.82 -0.19 -9.84
C SER A 153 -14.58 0.66 -8.59
N TYR A 154 -13.81 1.74 -8.73
CA TYR A 154 -13.53 2.67 -7.64
C TYR A 154 -14.80 3.38 -7.17
N GLY A 155 -14.99 3.46 -5.86
CA GLY A 155 -16.10 4.19 -5.25
C GLY A 155 -15.82 5.69 -5.16
N LEU A 156 -16.58 6.51 -5.87
CA LEU A 156 -16.36 7.97 -5.92
C LEU A 156 -16.36 8.64 -4.53
N ASN A 157 -17.10 8.10 -3.56
CA ASN A 157 -17.14 8.65 -2.20
C ASN A 157 -15.85 8.42 -1.39
N ALA A 158 -14.91 7.62 -1.90
CA ALA A 158 -13.58 7.48 -1.30
C ALA A 158 -12.60 8.59 -1.72
N ILE A 159 -12.99 9.44 -2.69
CA ILE A 159 -12.21 10.61 -3.09
C ILE A 159 -12.35 11.70 -2.02
N LYS A 160 -11.22 12.19 -1.52
CA LYS A 160 -11.19 13.25 -0.49
C LYS A 160 -11.93 14.50 -0.97
N ASN A 161 -12.67 15.14 -0.06
CA ASN A 161 -13.51 16.32 -0.29
C ASN A 161 -14.75 16.07 -1.18
N VAL A 162 -15.01 14.85 -1.63
CA VAL A 162 -16.19 14.52 -2.43
C VAL A 162 -17.21 13.84 -1.52
N GLY A 163 -18.27 14.59 -1.15
CA GLY A 163 -19.29 14.09 -0.22
C GLY A 163 -20.39 13.31 -0.91
N ALA A 164 -21.04 12.39 -0.18
CA ALA A 164 -22.12 11.55 -0.68
C ALA A 164 -23.26 12.33 -1.35
N LYS A 165 -23.67 13.48 -0.77
CA LYS A 165 -24.73 14.32 -1.34
C LYS A 165 -24.39 14.87 -2.74
N ALA A 166 -23.13 15.25 -2.98
CA ALA A 166 -22.67 15.70 -4.29
C ALA A 166 -22.75 14.56 -5.30
N LEU A 167 -22.29 13.37 -4.89
CA LEU A 167 -22.30 12.18 -5.75
C LEU A 167 -23.69 11.67 -6.05
N GLU A 168 -24.64 11.74 -5.11
CA GLU A 168 -26.04 11.44 -5.35
C GLU A 168 -26.59 12.32 -6.46
N LYS A 169 -26.34 13.64 -6.43
CA LYS A 169 -26.77 14.56 -7.48
C LYS A 169 -26.11 14.29 -8.84
N ILE A 170 -24.82 14.00 -8.85
CA ILE A 170 -24.08 13.64 -10.07
C ILE A 170 -24.65 12.35 -10.67
N THR A 171 -24.81 11.30 -9.85
CA THR A 171 -25.27 9.99 -10.31
C THR A 171 -26.75 10.02 -10.71
N GLU A 172 -27.63 10.73 -9.99
CA GLU A 172 -29.02 10.96 -10.37
C GLU A 172 -29.11 11.62 -11.74
N GLU A 173 -28.36 12.71 -11.96
CA GLU A 173 -28.39 13.45 -13.21
C GLU A 173 -27.79 12.66 -14.37
N ARG A 174 -26.68 11.94 -14.16
CA ARG A 174 -26.13 11.02 -15.12
C ARG A 174 -27.12 9.95 -15.57
N ASN A 175 -27.84 9.35 -14.61
CA ASN A 175 -28.81 8.30 -14.91
C ASN A 175 -30.06 8.83 -15.63
N LYS A 176 -30.42 10.09 -15.40
CA LYS A 176 -31.58 10.75 -16.02
C LYS A 176 -31.30 11.23 -17.46
N SER A 177 -30.16 11.91 -17.63
CA SER A 177 -29.86 12.65 -18.87
C SER A 177 -28.66 12.12 -19.63
N GLY A 178 -28.11 10.96 -19.23
CA GLY A 178 -26.95 10.32 -19.87
C GLY A 178 -25.59 10.84 -19.38
N PRO A 179 -24.50 10.29 -19.90
CA PRO A 179 -23.14 10.63 -19.50
C PRO A 179 -22.80 12.09 -19.76
N PHE A 180 -21.92 12.64 -18.93
CA PHE A 180 -21.38 14.00 -19.10
C PHE A 180 -20.33 14.01 -20.21
N LYS A 181 -20.31 15.08 -21.01
CA LYS A 181 -19.36 15.24 -22.13
C LYS A 181 -18.21 16.16 -21.77
N THR A 182 -18.51 17.27 -21.10
CA THR A 182 -17.54 18.31 -20.71
C THR A 182 -17.75 18.71 -19.26
N ILE A 183 -16.79 19.39 -18.65
CA ILE A 183 -16.94 19.98 -17.32
C ILE A 183 -18.05 21.06 -17.31
N PHE A 184 -18.28 21.73 -18.43
CA PHE A 184 -19.35 22.71 -18.57
C PHE A 184 -20.73 22.04 -18.60
N ASP A 185 -20.87 20.93 -19.33
CA ASP A 185 -22.09 20.10 -19.33
C ASP A 185 -22.40 19.63 -17.90
N LEU A 186 -21.41 19.09 -17.17
CA LEU A 186 -21.60 18.71 -15.77
C LEU A 186 -22.12 19.89 -14.93
N CYS A 187 -21.43 21.05 -14.98
CA CYS A 187 -21.77 22.21 -14.16
C CYS A 187 -23.13 22.84 -14.55
N SER A 188 -23.57 22.69 -15.79
CA SER A 188 -24.89 23.17 -16.21
C SER A 188 -26.05 22.31 -15.68
N ARG A 189 -25.80 21.02 -15.45
CA ARG A 189 -26.80 20.02 -15.09
C ARG A 189 -26.92 19.75 -13.59
N VAL A 190 -25.86 19.98 -12.80
CA VAL A 190 -25.85 19.68 -11.35
C VAL A 190 -26.00 20.92 -10.47
N ASP A 191 -26.57 20.77 -9.25
CA ASP A 191 -26.68 21.86 -8.26
C ASP A 191 -25.30 22.21 -7.69
N GLN A 192 -24.79 23.38 -8.04
CA GLN A 192 -23.45 23.85 -7.66
C GLN A 192 -23.29 24.22 -6.20
N ARG A 193 -24.39 24.32 -5.42
CA ARG A 193 -24.31 24.45 -3.96
C ARG A 193 -23.81 23.16 -3.31
N THR A 194 -24.07 22.03 -3.97
CA THR A 194 -23.67 20.69 -3.53
C THR A 194 -22.37 20.24 -4.23
N VAL A 195 -22.30 20.46 -5.56
CA VAL A 195 -21.08 20.17 -6.36
C VAL A 195 -20.29 21.46 -6.52
N ASN A 196 -19.58 21.83 -5.45
CA ASN A 196 -18.81 23.07 -5.38
C ASN A 196 -17.42 22.95 -6.01
N LYS A 197 -16.68 24.06 -6.07
CA LYS A 197 -15.32 24.14 -6.64
C LYS A 197 -14.40 23.03 -6.11
N LYS A 198 -14.36 22.83 -4.78
CA LYS A 198 -13.46 21.84 -4.16
C LYS A 198 -13.81 20.40 -4.54
N VAL A 199 -15.09 20.09 -4.74
CA VAL A 199 -15.54 18.78 -5.26
C VAL A 199 -15.04 18.58 -6.68
N LEU A 200 -15.23 19.58 -7.57
CA LEU A 200 -14.78 19.52 -8.97
C LEU A 200 -13.26 19.38 -9.08
N GLU A 201 -12.50 20.22 -8.37
CA GLU A 201 -11.04 20.13 -8.31
C GLU A 201 -10.59 18.73 -7.86
N SER A 202 -11.21 18.17 -6.80
CA SER A 202 -10.85 16.84 -6.30
C SER A 202 -11.20 15.72 -7.28
N LEU A 203 -12.31 15.83 -8.01
CA LEU A 203 -12.67 14.86 -9.06
C LEU A 203 -11.70 14.91 -10.24
N VAL A 204 -11.27 16.12 -10.66
CA VAL A 204 -10.26 16.29 -11.72
C VAL A 204 -8.91 15.72 -11.25
N MET A 205 -8.45 16.08 -10.04
CA MET A 205 -7.18 15.58 -9.49
C MET A 205 -7.16 14.05 -9.35
N ALA A 206 -8.30 13.43 -9.03
CA ALA A 206 -8.45 11.99 -8.94
C ALA A 206 -8.48 11.28 -10.31
N GLY A 207 -8.53 12.01 -11.43
CA GLY A 207 -8.74 11.45 -12.74
C GLY A 207 -10.19 10.99 -13.02
N ALA A 208 -11.12 11.31 -12.11
CA ALA A 208 -12.52 10.90 -12.26
C ALA A 208 -13.24 11.57 -13.45
N MET A 209 -12.64 12.56 -14.06
CA MET A 209 -13.15 13.27 -15.24
C MET A 209 -12.36 13.00 -16.53
N ASP A 210 -11.44 12.02 -16.54
CA ASP A 210 -10.62 11.71 -17.73
C ASP A 210 -11.43 11.22 -18.94
N SER A 211 -12.68 10.79 -18.71
CA SER A 211 -13.63 10.46 -19.79
C SER A 211 -14.31 11.68 -20.42
N LEU A 212 -14.10 12.88 -19.88
CA LEU A 212 -14.60 14.13 -20.44
C LEU A 212 -13.61 14.73 -21.45
N GLU A 213 -14.07 15.72 -22.21
CA GLU A 213 -13.21 16.45 -23.14
C GLU A 213 -12.19 17.33 -22.43
N GLY A 214 -10.92 17.30 -22.86
CA GLY A 214 -9.81 18.08 -22.34
C GLY A 214 -8.86 17.30 -21.45
N THR A 215 -7.76 17.95 -21.05
CA THR A 215 -6.77 17.39 -20.13
C THR A 215 -7.12 17.76 -18.69
N ARG A 216 -6.56 17.02 -17.70
CA ARG A 216 -6.76 17.32 -16.28
C ARG A 216 -6.34 18.76 -15.95
N ALA A 217 -5.23 19.24 -16.51
CA ALA A 217 -4.76 20.61 -16.29
C ALA A 217 -5.76 21.65 -16.83
N GLN A 218 -6.26 21.46 -18.06
CA GLN A 218 -7.26 22.35 -18.66
C GLN A 218 -8.56 22.38 -17.87
N MET A 219 -9.06 21.22 -17.49
CA MET A 219 -10.28 21.11 -16.66
C MET A 219 -10.09 21.79 -15.30
N PHE A 220 -8.95 21.58 -14.64
CA PHE A 220 -8.65 22.18 -13.33
C PHE A 220 -8.63 23.70 -13.38
N GLU A 221 -7.94 24.28 -14.35
CA GLU A 221 -7.88 25.73 -14.54
C GLU A 221 -9.24 26.32 -14.97
N SER A 222 -10.08 25.55 -15.65
CA SER A 222 -11.39 25.98 -16.12
C SER A 222 -12.51 25.80 -15.09
N VAL A 223 -12.27 25.28 -13.86
CA VAL A 223 -13.31 25.02 -12.86
C VAL A 223 -14.15 26.27 -12.56
N ASP A 224 -13.51 27.41 -12.31
CA ASP A 224 -14.24 28.66 -12.01
C ASP A 224 -15.10 29.11 -13.22
N LEU A 225 -14.58 28.97 -14.42
CA LEU A 225 -15.31 29.28 -15.65
C LEU A 225 -16.51 28.37 -15.83
N ALA A 226 -16.37 27.07 -15.56
CA ALA A 226 -17.44 26.09 -15.65
C ALA A 226 -18.54 26.32 -14.62
N ILE A 227 -18.18 26.68 -13.40
CA ILE A 227 -19.13 27.05 -12.34
C ILE A 227 -19.94 28.29 -12.78
N ASN A 228 -19.26 29.34 -13.24
CA ASN A 228 -19.92 30.56 -13.68
C ASN A 228 -20.84 30.33 -14.89
N TYR A 229 -20.45 29.47 -15.82
CA TYR A 229 -21.27 29.06 -16.95
C TYR A 229 -22.53 28.32 -16.48
N GLY A 230 -22.37 27.30 -15.62
CA GLY A 230 -23.50 26.53 -15.09
C GLY A 230 -24.50 27.40 -14.32
N GLN A 231 -24.01 28.37 -13.50
CA GLN A 231 -24.88 29.33 -12.82
C GLN A 231 -25.71 30.17 -13.78
N LYS A 232 -25.10 30.65 -14.87
CA LYS A 232 -25.83 31.42 -15.91
C LYS A 232 -26.91 30.59 -16.56
N ILE A 233 -26.63 29.34 -16.92
CA ILE A 233 -27.64 28.42 -17.53
C ILE A 233 -28.79 28.16 -16.55
N GLN A 234 -28.49 27.78 -15.29
CA GLN A 234 -29.50 27.47 -14.28
C GLN A 234 -30.36 28.70 -13.91
N ASN A 235 -29.75 29.87 -13.79
CA ASN A 235 -30.47 31.13 -13.51
C ASN A 235 -31.31 31.59 -14.72
N GLY A 236 -30.83 31.35 -15.96
CA GLY A 236 -31.56 31.64 -17.17
C GLY A 236 -32.83 30.80 -17.33
N HIS A 237 -32.83 29.55 -16.85
CA HIS A 237 -34.01 28.69 -16.82
C HIS A 237 -35.03 29.08 -15.72
N ASN A 238 -34.57 29.67 -14.61
CA ASN A 238 -35.43 30.05 -13.48
C ASN A 238 -36.03 31.46 -13.58
N GLN A 239 -35.57 32.28 -14.52
CA GLN A 239 -36.08 33.64 -14.71
C GLN A 239 -36.89 33.71 -15.97
N ASN A 240 -38.23 33.66 -15.85
CA ASN A 240 -39.18 34.25 -16.81
C ASN A 240 -39.07 35.80 -16.87
N GLN A 241 -37.85 36.36 -16.73
CA GLN A 241 -37.59 37.77 -16.91
C GLN A 241 -37.43 38.02 -18.42
N VAL A 242 -38.47 38.57 -18.97
CA VAL A 242 -38.44 39.25 -20.27
C VAL A 242 -37.44 40.42 -20.10
N ASP A 243 -36.27 40.29 -20.72
CA ASP A 243 -35.32 41.37 -20.80
C ASP A 243 -35.88 42.44 -21.71
N MET A 244 -36.35 43.56 -21.10
CA MET A 244 -37.13 44.61 -21.70
C MET A 244 -36.37 45.34 -22.85
N PHE A 245 -35.11 45.01 -23.09
CA PHE A 245 -34.27 45.64 -24.12
C PHE A 245 -33.99 44.79 -25.36
N THR A 246 -34.33 43.47 -25.42
CA THR A 246 -33.94 42.63 -26.54
C THR A 246 -35.08 42.05 -27.36
N GLY A 247 -36.36 42.23 -27.00
CA GLY A 247 -37.51 41.83 -27.86
C GLY A 247 -37.49 40.38 -28.44
N LEU A 248 -36.55 39.54 -27.99
CA LEU A 248 -36.40 38.16 -28.43
C LEU A 248 -37.06 37.23 -27.42
N SER A 249 -38.03 36.45 -27.90
CA SER A 249 -38.66 35.39 -27.14
C SER A 249 -37.65 34.44 -26.52
N SER A 250 -37.95 33.95 -25.31
CA SER A 250 -37.16 33.08 -24.45
C SER A 250 -36.69 31.75 -25.08
N GLU A 251 -37.06 31.46 -26.30
CA GLU A 251 -36.77 30.18 -26.98
C GLU A 251 -35.41 30.11 -27.68
N ASN A 252 -34.62 31.20 -27.77
CA ASN A 252 -33.38 31.22 -28.56
C ASN A 252 -32.18 31.86 -27.85
N ARG A 253 -32.05 31.78 -26.51
CA ARG A 253 -30.75 32.07 -25.85
C ARG A 253 -29.85 30.85 -25.97
N PHE A 254 -29.17 30.70 -27.09
CA PHE A 254 -28.03 29.81 -27.21
C PHE A 254 -26.89 30.37 -26.37
N PHE A 255 -26.76 29.90 -25.09
CA PHE A 255 -25.52 30.11 -24.33
C PHE A 255 -24.46 29.24 -24.99
N TYR A 256 -23.53 29.85 -25.66
CA TYR A 256 -22.43 29.14 -26.27
C TYR A 256 -21.57 28.55 -25.14
N GLU A 257 -21.28 27.24 -25.17
CA GLU A 257 -20.38 26.61 -24.22
C GLU A 257 -18.97 27.18 -24.39
N PRO A 258 -18.32 27.67 -23.33
CA PRO A 258 -16.96 28.18 -23.40
C PRO A 258 -15.97 27.08 -23.76
N SER A 259 -14.85 27.46 -24.39
CA SER A 259 -13.72 26.56 -24.55
C SER A 259 -12.95 26.45 -23.23
N LEU A 260 -12.31 25.30 -23.03
CA LEU A 260 -11.38 25.10 -21.92
C LEU A 260 -10.21 26.11 -22.04
N LEU A 261 -9.69 26.55 -20.90
CA LEU A 261 -8.53 27.44 -20.87
C LEU A 261 -7.29 26.72 -21.42
N GLU A 262 -6.55 27.40 -22.28
CA GLU A 262 -5.27 26.88 -22.76
C GLU A 262 -4.25 26.89 -21.60
N THR A 263 -3.72 25.72 -21.28
CA THR A 263 -2.67 25.55 -20.28
C THR A 263 -1.76 24.39 -20.66
N SER A 264 -0.53 24.40 -20.17
CA SER A 264 0.38 23.25 -20.30
C SER A 264 -0.15 22.07 -19.49
N GLU A 265 -0.09 20.89 -20.06
CA GLU A 265 -0.46 19.68 -19.35
C GLU A 265 0.45 19.44 -18.16
N TRP A 266 -0.11 18.85 -17.09
CA TRP A 266 0.69 18.43 -15.96
C TRP A 266 1.66 17.34 -16.41
N ASN A 267 2.92 17.43 -15.96
CA ASN A 267 3.82 16.32 -16.16
C ASN A 267 3.34 15.10 -15.33
N GLU A 268 3.84 13.92 -15.65
CA GLU A 268 3.41 12.67 -15.00
C GLU A 268 3.58 12.70 -13.47
N LYS A 269 4.71 13.26 -12.99
CA LYS A 269 5.00 13.39 -11.56
C LYS A 269 3.96 14.28 -10.85
N ASP A 270 3.64 15.44 -11.43
CA ASP A 270 2.66 16.38 -10.87
C ASP A 270 1.25 15.77 -10.89
N SER A 271 0.89 15.07 -11.97
CA SER A 271 -0.39 14.38 -12.10
C SER A 271 -0.56 13.30 -11.03
N LEU A 272 0.44 12.44 -10.83
CA LEU A 272 0.46 11.42 -9.80
C LEU A 272 0.45 12.01 -8.38
N GLN A 273 1.16 13.11 -8.15
CA GLN A 273 1.16 13.77 -6.84
C GLN A 273 -0.22 14.33 -6.48
N LYS A 274 -0.91 14.97 -7.44
CA LYS A 274 -2.29 15.46 -7.25
C LYS A 274 -3.28 14.32 -7.04
N GLU A 275 -3.14 13.22 -7.77
CA GLU A 275 -3.94 12.00 -7.58
C GLU A 275 -3.75 11.46 -6.15
N LYS A 276 -2.51 11.33 -5.69
CA LYS A 276 -2.20 10.89 -4.31
C LYS A 276 -2.79 11.81 -3.25
N GLU A 277 -2.83 13.11 -3.46
CA GLU A 277 -3.41 14.07 -2.50
C GLU A 277 -4.87 13.76 -2.19
N VAL A 278 -5.65 13.33 -3.18
CA VAL A 278 -7.10 13.10 -3.05
C VAL A 278 -7.49 11.64 -2.92
N LEU A 279 -6.68 10.68 -3.41
CA LEU A 279 -6.90 9.24 -3.26
C LEU A 279 -6.08 8.61 -2.14
N GLY A 280 -5.00 9.27 -1.69
CA GLY A 280 -4.06 8.75 -0.69
C GLY A 280 -3.05 7.74 -1.22
N LEU A 281 -3.14 7.39 -2.50
CA LEU A 281 -2.25 6.44 -3.18
C LEU A 281 -2.13 6.81 -4.66
N TYR A 282 -1.14 6.22 -5.30
CA TYR A 282 -0.99 6.27 -6.75
C TYR A 282 -1.81 5.12 -7.38
N LEU A 283 -2.86 5.45 -8.14
CA LEU A 283 -3.75 4.47 -8.75
C LEU A 283 -3.46 4.28 -10.24
N SER A 284 -3.29 5.38 -10.99
CA SER A 284 -3.03 5.36 -12.43
C SER A 284 -1.61 4.99 -12.81
N GLY A 285 -0.65 5.12 -11.88
CA GLY A 285 0.76 4.80 -12.05
C GLY A 285 1.48 4.81 -10.69
N HIS A 286 2.79 4.68 -10.70
CA HIS A 286 3.61 4.87 -9.51
C HIS A 286 4.91 5.55 -9.90
N PRO A 287 5.38 6.60 -9.22
CA PRO A 287 6.63 7.30 -9.57
C PRO A 287 7.85 6.37 -9.64
N LEU A 288 7.80 5.23 -8.95
CA LEU A 288 8.88 4.24 -8.95
C LEU A 288 8.83 3.26 -10.14
N PHE A 289 7.78 3.27 -10.98
CA PHE A 289 7.74 2.36 -12.14
C PHE A 289 8.79 2.69 -13.20
N GLU A 290 9.18 3.95 -13.33
CA GLU A 290 10.30 4.33 -14.20
C GLU A 290 11.64 3.72 -13.73
N PHE A 291 11.75 3.35 -12.44
CA PHE A 291 12.92 2.74 -11.80
C PHE A 291 12.73 1.26 -11.47
N GLU A 292 11.72 0.60 -12.06
CA GLU A 292 11.40 -0.81 -11.75
C GLU A 292 12.60 -1.72 -11.95
N ASP A 293 13.35 -1.52 -13.05
CA ASP A 293 14.55 -2.30 -13.34
C ASP A 293 15.67 -2.09 -12.29
N GLU A 294 15.85 -0.83 -11.81
CA GLU A 294 16.81 -0.50 -10.77
C GLU A 294 16.41 -1.13 -9.44
N LEU A 295 15.12 -1.08 -9.12
CA LEU A 295 14.56 -1.67 -7.91
C LEU A 295 14.68 -3.21 -7.94
N GLU A 296 14.37 -3.85 -9.06
CA GLU A 296 14.51 -5.31 -9.23
C GLU A 296 15.98 -5.76 -9.12
N GLU A 297 16.90 -5.01 -9.74
CA GLU A 297 18.31 -5.34 -9.81
C GLU A 297 19.06 -5.12 -8.48
N PHE A 298 18.78 -4.00 -7.78
CA PHE A 298 19.59 -3.55 -6.65
C PHE A 298 18.94 -3.68 -5.28
N SER A 299 17.62 -3.88 -5.17
CA SER A 299 16.98 -4.13 -3.87
C SER A 299 17.41 -5.50 -3.32
N THR A 300 17.71 -5.52 -2.02
CA THR A 300 18.02 -6.77 -1.28
C THR A 300 16.87 -7.23 -0.41
N PHE A 301 15.80 -6.44 -0.33
CA PHE A 301 14.59 -6.74 0.43
C PHE A 301 13.35 -6.49 -0.41
N ASP A 302 12.38 -7.37 -0.29
CA ASP A 302 11.08 -7.28 -0.95
C ASP A 302 9.96 -7.41 0.08
N PHE A 303 8.98 -6.51 0.00
CA PHE A 303 7.79 -6.50 0.87
C PHE A 303 6.77 -7.60 0.51
N SER A 304 6.93 -8.32 -0.60
CA SER A 304 6.06 -9.43 -1.01
C SER A 304 6.19 -10.70 -0.14
N GLY A 305 7.17 -10.73 0.77
CA GLY A 305 7.37 -11.83 1.73
C GLY A 305 8.38 -12.90 1.31
N GLU A 306 8.89 -12.84 0.09
CA GLU A 306 10.03 -13.66 -0.34
C GLU A 306 11.35 -12.92 -0.04
N SER A 307 11.73 -12.87 1.24
CA SER A 307 13.01 -12.26 1.64
C SER A 307 14.18 -12.94 0.95
N LYS A 308 14.87 -12.21 0.08
CA LYS A 308 16.11 -12.68 -0.58
C LYS A 308 17.29 -12.82 0.38
N SER A 309 17.14 -12.50 1.67
CA SER A 309 18.26 -12.50 2.62
C SER A 309 17.80 -12.82 4.05
N THR A 310 18.56 -13.70 4.72
CA THR A 310 18.52 -13.91 6.17
C THR A 310 19.13 -12.69 6.87
N VAL A 311 18.28 -11.90 7.47
CA VAL A 311 18.43 -10.51 7.89
C VAL A 311 19.41 -10.32 9.06
N LYS A 312 20.72 -10.30 8.80
CA LYS A 312 21.70 -9.69 9.75
C LYS A 312 22.68 -8.70 9.09
N THR A 313 22.52 -8.43 7.80
CA THR A 313 23.43 -7.59 7.00
C THR A 313 22.74 -6.32 6.55
N SER A 314 23.50 -5.34 6.09
CA SER A 314 22.99 -4.10 5.49
C SER A 314 22.00 -4.40 4.36
N LEU A 315 20.82 -3.79 4.41
CA LEU A 315 19.77 -3.88 3.40
C LEU A 315 19.87 -2.70 2.44
N ARG A 316 19.45 -2.95 1.19
CA ARG A 316 19.19 -1.90 0.20
C ARG A 316 17.73 -1.95 -0.16
N ILE A 317 17.03 -0.85 0.05
CA ILE A 317 15.62 -0.70 -0.33
C ILE A 317 15.45 0.61 -1.09
N GLY A 318 14.70 0.57 -2.18
CA GLY A 318 14.39 1.75 -2.97
C GLY A 318 12.96 2.21 -2.75
N GLY A 319 12.76 3.53 -2.73
CA GLY A 319 11.47 4.13 -2.48
C GLY A 319 11.45 5.64 -2.64
N THR A 320 10.29 6.23 -2.38
CA THR A 320 10.08 7.67 -2.38
C THR A 320 10.01 8.18 -0.94
N ILE A 321 10.75 9.24 -0.63
CA ILE A 321 10.77 9.86 0.70
C ILE A 321 9.46 10.61 0.95
N ASN A 322 8.86 10.42 2.13
CA ASN A 322 7.64 11.10 2.57
C ASN A 322 7.69 11.37 4.09
N ASN A 323 6.86 12.31 4.57
CA ASN A 323 6.64 12.55 6.01
C ASN A 323 7.92 12.83 6.81
N ILE A 324 8.78 13.72 6.32
CA ILE A 324 10.06 14.06 6.96
C ILE A 324 9.80 14.78 8.29
N LYS A 325 10.44 14.27 9.36
CA LYS A 325 10.45 14.87 10.69
C LYS A 325 11.90 15.14 11.12
N HIS A 326 12.21 16.41 11.36
CA HIS A 326 13.51 16.82 11.84
C HIS A 326 13.56 16.75 13.37
N HIS A 327 14.65 16.23 13.90
CA HIS A 327 14.94 16.11 15.33
C HIS A 327 16.38 16.57 15.62
N PHE A 328 16.69 16.75 16.89
CA PHE A 328 18.03 17.04 17.35
C PHE A 328 18.49 15.95 18.33
N ASP A 329 19.71 15.52 18.20
CA ASP A 329 20.33 14.58 19.14
C ASP A 329 20.70 15.27 20.48
N ARG A 330 21.20 14.50 21.44
CA ARG A 330 21.61 15.04 22.75
C ARG A 330 22.76 16.06 22.67
N LYS A 331 23.47 16.10 21.56
CA LYS A 331 24.58 17.04 21.29
C LYS A 331 24.12 18.22 20.43
N ASN A 332 22.81 18.37 20.21
CA ASN A 332 22.20 19.39 19.37
C ASN A 332 22.58 19.30 17.88
N ASN A 333 22.95 18.12 17.39
CA ASN A 333 23.12 17.89 15.95
C ASN A 333 21.79 17.47 15.33
N GLN A 334 21.52 17.96 14.12
CA GLN A 334 20.29 17.68 13.41
C GLN A 334 20.29 16.23 12.87
N MET A 335 19.14 15.59 12.95
CA MET A 335 18.84 14.28 12.37
C MET A 335 17.43 14.27 11.77
N ALA A 336 17.10 13.29 10.93
CA ALA A 336 15.79 13.17 10.33
C ALA A 336 15.24 11.77 10.44
N PHE A 337 13.92 11.68 10.65
CA PHE A 337 13.13 10.47 10.53
C PHE A 337 12.13 10.69 9.40
N PHE A 338 11.97 9.70 8.53
CA PHE A 338 11.06 9.81 7.41
C PHE A 338 10.54 8.43 6.99
N ASP A 339 9.44 8.45 6.26
CA ASP A 339 8.86 7.28 5.64
C ASP A 339 9.47 7.09 4.25
N LEU A 340 9.86 5.87 3.93
CA LEU A 340 10.21 5.45 2.58
C LEU A 340 9.07 4.59 2.02
N GLU A 341 8.35 5.13 1.05
CA GLU A 341 7.28 4.42 0.35
C GLU A 341 7.89 3.61 -0.81
N CYS A 342 7.80 2.29 -0.70
CA CYS A 342 8.39 1.34 -1.65
C CYS A 342 7.30 0.68 -2.50
N LEU A 343 7.69 0.00 -3.58
CA LEU A 343 6.76 -0.89 -4.28
C LEU A 343 6.36 -2.04 -3.34
N GLY A 344 5.07 -2.11 -3.01
CA GLY A 344 4.50 -3.17 -2.17
C GLY A 344 4.55 -2.94 -0.66
N GLY A 345 5.16 -1.87 -0.15
CA GLY A 345 5.23 -1.61 1.29
C GLY A 345 5.83 -0.27 1.68
N LYS A 346 6.12 -0.12 2.97
CA LYS A 346 6.66 1.09 3.57
C LYS A 346 7.72 0.74 4.60
N ALA A 347 8.76 1.56 4.72
CA ALA A 347 9.76 1.47 5.77
C ALA A 347 9.92 2.81 6.51
N GLU A 348 10.13 2.78 7.82
CA GLU A 348 10.54 3.96 8.59
C GLU A 348 12.06 4.07 8.58
N ILE A 349 12.59 5.22 8.18
CA ILE A 349 14.03 5.46 8.04
C ILE A 349 14.50 6.42 9.11
N LEU A 350 15.58 6.02 9.80
CA LEU A 350 16.25 6.81 10.81
C LEU A 350 17.60 7.29 10.25
N ALA A 351 17.70 8.54 9.85
CA ALA A 351 18.96 9.18 9.45
C ALA A 351 19.53 9.95 10.65
N PHE A 352 20.44 9.30 11.39
CA PHE A 352 21.14 9.94 12.52
C PHE A 352 22.06 11.06 12.04
N SER A 353 22.55 11.87 12.97
CA SER A 353 23.27 13.12 12.71
C SER A 353 24.41 12.99 11.70
N ASP A 354 25.22 11.94 11.77
CA ASP A 354 26.32 11.72 10.82
C ASP A 354 25.84 11.40 9.41
N THR A 355 24.78 10.62 9.28
CA THR A 355 24.16 10.29 7.99
C THR A 355 23.41 11.50 7.44
N PHE A 356 22.65 12.20 8.29
CA PHE A 356 21.95 13.40 7.91
C PHE A 356 22.90 14.49 7.40
N ALA A 357 24.01 14.74 8.08
CA ALA A 357 25.00 15.71 7.67
C ALA A 357 25.60 15.45 6.27
N ARG A 358 25.73 14.15 5.89
CA ARG A 358 26.26 13.73 4.57
C ARG A 358 25.23 13.78 3.44
N PHE A 359 23.96 13.55 3.74
CA PHE A 359 22.92 13.28 2.74
C PHE A 359 21.68 14.20 2.86
N ASN A 360 21.75 15.30 3.63
CA ASN A 360 20.63 16.19 3.87
C ASN A 360 20.03 16.76 2.57
N ASN A 361 20.86 16.98 1.55
CA ASN A 361 20.45 17.47 0.23
C ASN A 361 19.58 16.45 -0.56
N LEU A 362 19.60 15.17 -0.18
CA LEU A 362 18.80 14.10 -0.78
C LEU A 362 17.54 13.77 0.05
N ILE A 363 17.44 14.29 1.28
CA ILE A 363 16.28 14.05 2.15
C ILE A 363 15.25 15.14 1.89
N ASN A 364 14.51 14.99 0.78
CA ASN A 364 13.43 15.89 0.39
C ASN A 364 12.16 15.05 0.12
N ASP A 365 11.00 15.65 0.40
CA ASP A 365 9.72 14.98 0.15
C ASP A 365 9.53 14.72 -1.35
N GLY A 366 9.11 13.51 -1.70
CA GLY A 366 8.95 13.07 -3.08
C GLY A 366 10.24 12.69 -3.81
N GLU A 367 11.43 12.72 -3.16
CA GLU A 367 12.68 12.28 -3.79
C GLU A 367 12.72 10.74 -3.86
N ALA A 368 13.08 10.20 -5.02
CA ALA A 368 13.21 8.76 -5.27
C ALA A 368 14.65 8.30 -4.99
N VAL A 369 14.83 7.46 -3.94
CA VAL A 369 16.16 7.09 -3.44
C VAL A 369 16.26 5.60 -3.10
N PHE A 370 17.49 5.08 -3.14
CA PHE A 370 17.89 3.88 -2.40
C PHE A 370 18.40 4.27 -1.02
N ILE A 371 17.91 3.58 0.00
CA ILE A 371 18.45 3.59 1.35
C ILE A 371 19.30 2.34 1.54
N VAL A 372 20.55 2.54 1.94
CA VAL A 372 21.45 1.48 2.41
C VAL A 372 21.49 1.59 3.92
N GLY A 373 21.09 0.55 4.64
CA GLY A 373 20.98 0.64 6.08
C GLY A 373 20.82 -0.70 6.78
N ARG A 374 20.81 -0.67 8.10
CA ARG A 374 20.60 -1.84 8.96
C ARG A 374 19.21 -1.84 9.56
N PRO A 375 18.52 -3.00 9.59
CA PRO A 375 17.25 -3.10 10.30
C PRO A 375 17.47 -2.87 11.81
N THR A 376 16.47 -2.27 12.46
CA THR A 376 16.39 -2.25 13.93
C THR A 376 15.89 -3.61 14.42
N ASP A 377 16.16 -3.96 15.70
CA ASP A 377 15.79 -5.26 16.31
C ASP A 377 14.25 -5.45 16.50
N SER A 378 13.41 -4.98 15.62
CA SER A 378 11.97 -5.26 15.66
C SER A 378 11.67 -6.62 15.04
N GLU A 379 11.01 -7.50 15.79
CA GLU A 379 10.62 -8.86 15.35
C GLU A 379 9.48 -8.84 14.31
N ASP A 380 8.85 -7.70 14.06
CA ASP A 380 7.68 -7.57 13.16
C ASP A 380 8.08 -6.86 11.86
N PHE A 381 8.13 -7.63 10.76
CA PHE A 381 8.44 -7.13 9.42
C PHE A 381 7.33 -6.27 8.80
N SER A 382 6.13 -6.19 9.42
CA SER A 382 5.06 -5.31 8.95
C SER A 382 5.42 -3.83 9.11
N ASP A 383 6.35 -3.50 10.05
CA ASP A 383 6.83 -2.16 10.37
C ASP A 383 8.36 -2.10 10.22
N LEU A 384 8.87 -2.34 9.01
CA LEU A 384 10.32 -2.30 8.75
C LEU A 384 10.90 -0.93 9.11
N LYS A 385 11.85 -0.93 10.08
CA LYS A 385 12.61 0.25 10.48
C LYS A 385 14.08 0.06 10.16
N LEU A 386 14.67 1.03 9.46
CA LEU A 386 16.08 1.00 9.06
C LEU A 386 16.84 2.20 9.61
N ILE A 387 18.03 1.94 10.11
CA ILE A 387 19.03 2.97 10.37
C ILE A 387 19.80 3.19 9.07
N ALA A 388 19.64 4.37 8.48
CA ALA A 388 20.30 4.72 7.23
C ALA A 388 21.80 4.91 7.43
N GLU A 389 22.60 4.26 6.56
CA GLU A 389 24.06 4.40 6.47
C GLU A 389 24.46 5.13 5.20
N GLY A 390 23.64 5.03 4.14
CA GLY A 390 23.82 5.69 2.85
C GLY A 390 22.50 5.97 2.17
N ILE A 391 22.47 7.04 1.37
CA ILE A 391 21.32 7.44 0.54
C ILE A 391 21.85 7.71 -0.85
N VAL A 392 21.21 7.14 -1.88
CA VAL A 392 21.60 7.26 -3.29
C VAL A 392 20.35 7.53 -4.12
N LYS A 393 20.38 8.49 -5.04
CA LYS A 393 19.27 8.69 -5.98
C LYS A 393 19.02 7.45 -6.83
N LEU A 394 17.76 7.12 -7.10
CA LEU A 394 17.41 5.96 -7.94
C LEU A 394 18.02 6.08 -9.35
N GLU A 395 18.03 7.28 -9.93
CA GLU A 395 18.65 7.55 -11.23
C GLU A 395 20.17 7.28 -11.28
N GLU A 396 20.85 7.36 -10.11
CA GLU A 396 22.29 7.12 -9.97
C GLU A 396 22.61 5.69 -9.51
N ALA A 397 21.60 4.87 -9.21
CA ALA A 397 21.76 3.55 -8.62
C ALA A 397 22.70 2.63 -9.43
N ARG A 398 22.53 2.59 -10.74
CA ARG A 398 23.37 1.78 -11.64
C ARG A 398 24.83 2.21 -11.56
N LYS A 399 25.11 3.50 -11.55
CA LYS A 399 26.48 4.02 -11.44
C LYS A 399 27.11 3.72 -10.08
N TYR A 400 26.31 3.78 -9.01
CA TYR A 400 26.78 3.63 -7.64
C TYR A 400 26.96 2.17 -7.22
N PHE A 401 26.01 1.30 -7.58
CA PHE A 401 26.00 -0.09 -7.14
C PHE A 401 26.66 -1.07 -8.11
N SER A 402 26.92 -0.68 -9.37
CA SER A 402 27.51 -1.58 -10.36
C SER A 402 29.04 -1.51 -10.34
N LYS A 403 29.67 -2.61 -9.95
CA LYS A 403 31.13 -2.79 -10.03
C LYS A 403 31.51 -3.51 -11.32
N HIS A 404 30.74 -4.54 -11.66
CA HIS A 404 30.96 -5.38 -12.82
C HIS A 404 29.64 -5.72 -13.51
N ILE A 405 29.69 -5.80 -14.83
CA ILE A 405 28.64 -6.46 -15.62
C ILE A 405 29.20 -7.85 -15.97
N ASN A 406 28.46 -8.86 -15.59
CA ASN A 406 28.83 -10.25 -15.75
C ASN A 406 28.04 -10.85 -16.91
N ILE A 407 28.72 -11.56 -17.79
CA ILE A 407 28.13 -12.26 -18.94
C ILE A 407 28.57 -13.73 -18.88
N LYS A 408 27.60 -14.64 -18.80
CA LYS A 408 27.83 -16.06 -18.92
C LYS A 408 27.82 -16.43 -20.40
N LEU A 409 28.96 -16.92 -20.90
CA LEU A 409 29.13 -17.36 -22.29
C LEU A 409 28.93 -18.86 -22.40
N ASP A 410 28.22 -19.29 -23.44
CA ASP A 410 28.12 -20.71 -23.78
C ASP A 410 29.24 -21.06 -24.80
N PRO A 411 30.21 -21.94 -24.45
CA PRO A 411 31.30 -22.30 -25.31
C PRO A 411 30.89 -22.88 -26.67
N SER A 412 29.68 -23.47 -26.74
CA SER A 412 29.20 -24.12 -27.96
C SER A 412 28.57 -23.15 -28.96
N SER A 413 28.20 -21.96 -28.52
CA SER A 413 27.42 -20.97 -29.30
C SER A 413 28.17 -19.67 -29.58
N VAL A 414 29.26 -19.35 -28.85
CA VAL A 414 30.00 -18.09 -28.99
C VAL A 414 31.06 -18.19 -30.05
N THR A 415 30.98 -17.32 -31.04
CA THR A 415 31.95 -17.20 -32.13
C THR A 415 32.90 -16.00 -31.93
N SER A 416 34.01 -15.95 -32.68
CA SER A 416 34.89 -14.76 -32.70
C SER A 416 34.16 -13.51 -33.21
N GLU A 417 33.17 -13.69 -34.07
CA GLU A 417 32.35 -12.59 -34.59
C GLU A 417 31.45 -11.99 -33.51
N ASP A 418 30.88 -12.81 -32.60
CA ASP A 418 30.08 -12.37 -31.47
C ASP A 418 30.89 -11.56 -30.46
N ILE A 419 32.17 -11.98 -30.24
CA ILE A 419 33.09 -11.22 -29.37
C ILE A 419 33.45 -9.87 -29.98
N ASN A 420 33.66 -9.80 -31.31
CA ASN A 420 33.92 -8.53 -31.98
C ASN A 420 32.72 -7.60 -31.92
N LYS A 421 31.50 -8.08 -32.14
CA LYS A 421 30.25 -7.33 -31.97
C LYS A 421 30.11 -6.79 -30.55
N LEU A 422 30.40 -7.64 -29.57
CA LEU A 422 30.36 -7.22 -28.15
C LEU A 422 31.35 -6.10 -27.87
N TYR A 423 32.57 -6.21 -28.44
CA TYR A 423 33.60 -5.18 -28.31
C TYR A 423 33.13 -3.84 -28.91
N GLU A 424 32.56 -3.86 -30.11
CA GLU A 424 31.99 -2.65 -30.75
C GLU A 424 30.87 -2.02 -29.92
N ILE A 425 29.95 -2.83 -29.38
CA ILE A 425 28.87 -2.37 -28.51
C ILE A 425 29.46 -1.77 -27.22
N ALA A 426 30.44 -2.41 -26.60
CA ALA A 426 31.08 -1.93 -25.39
C ALA A 426 31.80 -0.58 -25.61
N GLN A 427 32.41 -0.37 -26.76
CA GLN A 427 33.06 0.89 -27.14
C GLN A 427 32.06 2.06 -27.24
N GLN A 428 30.81 1.81 -27.62
CA GLN A 428 29.76 2.81 -27.69
C GLN A 428 29.22 3.20 -26.32
N HIS A 429 29.48 2.39 -25.27
CA HIS A 429 28.98 2.57 -23.92
C HIS A 429 30.10 2.65 -22.88
N GLN A 430 31.14 3.49 -23.13
CA GLN A 430 32.27 3.63 -22.21
C GLN A 430 31.84 4.17 -20.85
N GLY A 431 32.50 3.66 -19.78
CA GLY A 431 32.20 4.05 -18.39
C GLY A 431 33.23 3.51 -17.39
N ASN A 432 32.84 3.29 -16.16
CA ASN A 432 33.74 2.86 -15.08
C ASN A 432 33.50 1.42 -14.60
N CYS A 433 32.45 0.74 -15.09
CA CYS A 433 32.10 -0.61 -14.68
C CYS A 433 32.91 -1.64 -15.44
N GLY A 434 33.48 -2.62 -14.74
CA GLY A 434 34.24 -3.72 -15.37
C GLY A 434 33.33 -4.72 -16.10
N LEU A 435 33.83 -5.30 -17.20
CA LEU A 435 33.12 -6.35 -17.91
C LEU A 435 33.78 -7.70 -17.56
N VAL A 436 32.95 -8.66 -17.07
CA VAL A 436 33.42 -9.97 -16.61
C VAL A 436 32.71 -11.07 -17.39
N PHE A 437 33.51 -12.00 -17.93
CA PHE A 437 32.99 -13.17 -18.61
C PHE A 437 33.07 -14.41 -17.74
N HIS A 438 31.99 -15.17 -17.69
CA HIS A 438 31.90 -16.45 -17.03
C HIS A 438 31.88 -17.54 -18.10
N TYR A 439 33.00 -18.26 -18.24
CA TYR A 439 33.18 -19.27 -19.24
C TYR A 439 33.28 -20.67 -18.61
N PRO A 440 32.33 -21.58 -18.85
CA PRO A 440 32.39 -22.94 -18.34
C PRO A 440 33.48 -23.74 -19.09
N MET A 441 34.48 -24.25 -18.37
CA MET A 441 35.58 -25.05 -18.90
C MET A 441 35.90 -26.23 -17.97
N ASN A 442 35.91 -27.46 -18.49
CA ASN A 442 36.23 -28.67 -17.71
C ASN A 442 35.45 -28.85 -16.41
N GLY A 443 34.12 -28.56 -16.42
CA GLY A 443 33.25 -28.68 -15.26
C GLY A 443 33.40 -27.56 -14.20
N LYS A 444 34.24 -26.55 -14.48
CA LYS A 444 34.41 -25.34 -13.65
C LYS A 444 34.13 -24.09 -14.47
N THR A 445 33.58 -23.07 -13.84
CA THR A 445 33.37 -21.76 -14.46
C THR A 445 34.59 -20.89 -14.19
N GLN A 446 35.28 -20.48 -15.26
CA GLN A 446 36.36 -19.50 -15.20
C GLN A 446 35.75 -18.08 -15.25
N ARG A 447 36.27 -17.18 -14.41
CA ARG A 447 35.91 -15.76 -14.38
C ARG A 447 37.04 -14.97 -15.04
N ILE A 448 36.74 -14.29 -16.15
CA ILE A 448 37.69 -13.52 -16.93
C ILE A 448 37.30 -12.07 -16.93
N LEU A 449 38.12 -11.19 -16.35
CA LEU A 449 37.92 -9.74 -16.37
C LEU A 449 38.55 -9.15 -17.65
N ALA A 450 37.76 -8.36 -18.38
CA ALA A 450 38.25 -7.62 -19.53
C ALA A 450 39.06 -6.39 -19.08
N HIS A 451 40.41 -6.52 -19.05
CA HIS A 451 41.26 -5.47 -18.47
C HIS A 451 41.18 -4.10 -19.15
N ASN A 452 40.93 -4.07 -20.46
CA ASN A 452 40.96 -2.85 -21.26
C ASN A 452 39.58 -2.33 -21.64
N ILE A 453 38.53 -2.94 -21.10
CA ILE A 453 37.15 -2.55 -21.42
C ILE A 453 36.43 -2.17 -20.11
N LYS A 454 36.03 -0.91 -20.03
CA LYS A 454 35.14 -0.41 -18.97
C LYS A 454 33.92 0.19 -19.62
N VAL A 455 32.74 -0.17 -19.10
CA VAL A 455 31.45 0.19 -19.68
C VAL A 455 30.56 0.96 -18.71
N ALA A 456 29.63 1.72 -19.24
CA ALA A 456 28.58 2.34 -18.46
C ALA A 456 27.42 1.35 -18.28
N PRO A 457 26.99 1.03 -17.05
CA PRO A 457 25.94 0.06 -16.77
C PRO A 457 24.53 0.65 -17.03
N ASN A 458 24.35 1.41 -18.13
CA ASN A 458 23.06 1.99 -18.47
C ASN A 458 22.06 0.94 -19.00
N LYS A 459 20.77 1.23 -18.88
CA LYS A 459 19.68 0.33 -19.26
C LYS A 459 19.82 -0.16 -20.71
N LYS A 460 20.08 0.76 -21.64
CA LYS A 460 20.21 0.43 -23.09
C LYS A 460 21.31 -0.59 -23.35
N PHE A 461 22.45 -0.46 -22.70
CA PHE A 461 23.56 -1.40 -22.84
C PHE A 461 23.22 -2.77 -22.24
N CYS A 462 22.71 -2.80 -21.00
CA CYS A 462 22.31 -4.04 -20.34
C CYS A 462 21.22 -4.78 -21.11
N ASP A 463 20.22 -4.07 -21.65
CA ASP A 463 19.15 -4.67 -22.46
C ASP A 463 19.68 -5.22 -23.78
N THR A 464 20.64 -4.54 -24.40
CA THR A 464 21.31 -5.05 -25.61
C THR A 464 22.07 -6.35 -25.31
N LEU A 465 22.80 -6.41 -24.19
CA LEU A 465 23.48 -7.63 -23.77
C LEU A 465 22.49 -8.77 -23.43
N ARG A 466 21.40 -8.45 -22.72
CA ARG A 466 20.36 -9.42 -22.38
C ARG A 466 19.64 -9.98 -23.60
N LYS A 467 19.47 -9.18 -24.66
CA LYS A 467 18.93 -9.65 -25.95
C LYS A 467 19.90 -10.58 -26.68
N LEU A 468 21.20 -10.32 -26.60
CA LEU A 468 22.23 -11.12 -27.30
C LEU A 468 22.54 -12.44 -26.59
N TYR A 469 22.62 -12.41 -25.25
CA TYR A 469 23.11 -13.55 -24.47
C TYR A 469 22.02 -14.22 -23.61
N GLY A 470 20.80 -13.64 -23.53
CA GLY A 470 19.72 -14.11 -22.69
C GLY A 470 19.69 -13.40 -21.32
N LYS A 471 18.48 -13.08 -20.81
CA LYS A 471 18.29 -12.34 -19.53
C LYS A 471 18.98 -13.05 -18.36
N GLN A 472 18.94 -14.37 -18.30
CA GLN A 472 19.53 -15.20 -17.23
C GLN A 472 21.07 -15.27 -17.27
N ASN A 473 21.69 -14.86 -18.36
CA ASN A 473 23.14 -14.94 -18.58
C ASN A 473 23.84 -13.57 -18.42
N VAL A 474 23.10 -12.50 -18.14
CA VAL A 474 23.66 -11.15 -17.95
C VAL A 474 23.14 -10.56 -16.65
N TRP A 475 24.04 -10.28 -15.70
CA TRP A 475 23.70 -9.68 -14.41
C TRP A 475 24.74 -8.63 -13.98
N ILE A 476 24.35 -7.76 -13.07
CA ILE A 476 25.17 -6.69 -12.51
C ILE A 476 25.63 -7.09 -11.10
N GLU A 477 26.90 -6.79 -10.78
CA GLU A 477 27.51 -7.03 -9.45
C GLU A 477 28.12 -5.74 -8.90
#